data_260b8c719e3a3cfa01e28d8bc279c5c9
#
_entry.id   260b8c719e3a3cfa01e28d8bc279c5c9
#
_cell.length_a   1.000
_cell.length_b   1.000
_cell.length_c   1.000
_cell.angle_alpha   90.00
_cell.angle_beta   90.00
_cell.angle_gamma   90.00
#
_symmetry.space_group_name_H-M   'P 1'
#
loop_
_entity.id
_entity.type
_entity.pdbx_description
1 polymer ?
#
loop_
_entity_poly.entity_id
_entity_poly.type
_entity_poly.pdbx_seq_one_letter_code
_entity_poly.pdbx_strand_id
1 'polypeptide(L)'
;MSAVMDPAPKDIASKPIASVDLVIFALSETGLQVLLMKRGTEPFVDHWALPGGWIHVDEDTDLDTAARRVLSDKTGVETPYLEQLRTFGGKSRDPRGWSLSIAYVALISAHEARLRQGSNATDVAWWSIEGNEVAVLMAFDHSDIFHSALARLRDKVEYSTLPVHLLPEGFTLGELQSVYERILGRRLDKSAFRKRVAEADFVEPVPGEMRRASNRPAQVYRLKKARSTTFFDRTI
;
A
#
# COMPACT_ATOMS: atom_id res chain seq x y z
N MET A 1 39.41 -13.32 -22.04
CA MET A 1 38.77 -12.02 -22.35
C MET A 1 38.54 -11.30 -21.02
N SER A 2 39.39 -10.32 -20.76
CA SER A 2 39.32 -9.51 -19.54
C SER A 2 38.14 -8.55 -19.67
N ALA A 3 37.16 -8.60 -18.77
CA ALA A 3 36.09 -7.63 -18.74
C ALA A 3 36.69 -6.28 -18.38
N VAL A 4 36.65 -5.33 -19.31
CA VAL A 4 36.98 -3.94 -19.05
C VAL A 4 35.88 -3.39 -18.16
N MET A 5 36.15 -3.25 -16.86
CA MET A 5 35.28 -2.50 -15.96
C MET A 5 35.30 -1.03 -16.43
N ASP A 6 34.12 -0.53 -16.71
CA ASP A 6 33.91 0.89 -16.99
C ASP A 6 34.40 1.70 -15.77
N PRO A 7 35.28 2.72 -15.99
CA PRO A 7 35.77 3.50 -14.84
C PRO A 7 34.62 4.20 -14.13
N ALA A 8 34.60 4.09 -12.83
CA ALA A 8 33.64 4.83 -12.02
C ALA A 8 33.69 6.33 -12.34
N PRO A 9 32.56 7.04 -12.37
CA PRO A 9 32.53 8.48 -12.68
C PRO A 9 33.50 9.23 -11.77
N LYS A 10 34.29 10.13 -12.36
CA LYS A 10 35.36 10.84 -11.67
C LYS A 10 34.94 11.74 -10.52
N ASP A 11 33.64 11.90 -10.29
CA ASP A 11 33.08 12.74 -9.23
C ASP A 11 32.12 11.94 -8.36
N ILE A 12 32.67 11.29 -7.34
CA ILE A 12 31.90 10.61 -6.27
C ILE A 12 31.21 11.66 -5.36
N ALA A 13 31.43 12.94 -5.57
CA ALA A 13 30.91 14.02 -4.73
C ALA A 13 29.39 14.24 -4.84
N SER A 14 28.72 13.69 -5.85
CA SER A 14 27.26 13.78 -5.99
C SER A 14 26.59 12.40 -5.99
N LYS A 15 26.57 11.74 -4.83
CA LYS A 15 25.76 10.53 -4.67
C LYS A 15 24.28 10.89 -4.80
N PRO A 16 23.49 10.11 -5.54
CA PRO A 16 22.05 10.31 -5.59
C PRO A 16 21.43 10.22 -4.19
N ILE A 17 20.45 11.06 -3.93
CA ILE A 17 19.62 10.95 -2.75
C ILE A 17 18.73 9.72 -2.92
N ALA A 18 18.77 8.75 -1.99
CA ALA A 18 17.98 7.54 -2.03
C ALA A 18 16.96 7.51 -0.88
N SER A 19 15.70 7.32 -1.22
CA SER A 19 14.60 7.19 -0.25
C SER A 19 13.72 5.99 -0.56
N VAL A 20 12.93 5.60 0.42
CA VAL A 20 11.77 4.70 0.28
C VAL A 20 10.52 5.52 0.52
N ASP A 21 9.54 5.43 -0.38
CA ASP A 21 8.23 6.06 -0.24
C ASP A 21 7.11 5.01 -0.34
N LEU A 22 6.10 5.12 0.52
CA LEU A 22 5.03 4.14 0.64
C LEU A 22 3.68 4.72 0.25
N VAL A 23 2.99 4.06 -0.65
CA VAL A 23 1.56 4.29 -0.88
C VAL A 23 0.79 3.29 -0.04
N ILE A 24 0.29 3.77 1.09
CA ILE A 24 -0.43 2.95 2.06
C ILE A 24 -1.91 3.14 1.84
N PHE A 25 -2.59 2.08 1.38
CA PHE A 25 -4.03 2.07 1.19
C PHE A 25 -4.74 1.42 2.35
N ALA A 26 -5.90 1.97 2.71
CA ALA A 26 -6.86 1.38 3.62
C ALA A 26 -8.28 1.57 3.08
N LEU A 27 -9.22 0.79 3.60
CA LEU A 27 -10.62 0.91 3.27
C LEU A 27 -11.41 1.38 4.49
N SER A 28 -12.13 2.51 4.35
CA SER A 28 -13.10 2.99 5.32
C SER A 28 -14.53 2.66 4.90
N GLU A 29 -15.51 3.06 5.71
CA GLU A 29 -16.93 2.93 5.35
C GLU A 29 -17.27 3.72 4.08
N THR A 30 -16.62 4.85 3.85
CA THR A 30 -16.87 5.74 2.73
C THR A 30 -16.13 5.36 1.44
N GLY A 31 -15.06 4.57 1.51
CA GLY A 31 -14.31 4.16 0.32
C GLY A 31 -12.83 3.89 0.57
N LEU A 32 -12.09 3.77 -0.54
CA LEU A 32 -10.65 3.61 -0.52
C LEU A 32 -9.98 4.91 -0.08
N GLN A 33 -8.97 4.80 0.76
CA GLN A 33 -8.20 5.91 1.31
C GLN A 33 -6.70 5.67 1.13
N VAL A 34 -5.94 6.76 1.09
CA VAL A 34 -4.48 6.75 1.15
C VAL A 34 -4.00 7.52 2.37
N LEU A 35 -2.96 7.02 3.01
CA LEU A 35 -2.30 7.71 4.12
C LEU A 35 -1.35 8.78 3.57
N LEU A 36 -1.53 10.01 4.03
CA LEU A 36 -0.61 11.10 3.76
C LEU A 36 -0.10 11.72 5.06
N MET A 37 1.05 12.35 4.96
CA MET A 37 1.72 13.06 6.04
C MET A 37 1.92 14.50 5.64
N LYS A 38 1.65 15.44 6.54
CA LYS A 38 1.96 16.86 6.34
C LYS A 38 3.41 17.13 6.73
N ARG A 39 4.18 17.64 5.79
CA ARG A 39 5.61 17.87 5.97
C ARG A 39 5.88 19.01 6.96
N GLY A 40 6.78 18.77 7.93
CA GLY A 40 7.22 19.77 8.90
C GLY A 40 8.57 20.41 8.55
N THR A 41 9.23 20.00 7.45
CA THR A 41 10.59 20.42 7.08
C THR A 41 10.71 20.73 5.59
N GLU A 42 11.67 21.61 5.24
CA GLU A 42 12.03 21.88 3.86
C GLU A 42 12.63 20.63 3.14
N PRO A 43 12.47 20.54 1.84
CA PRO A 43 11.59 21.34 0.97
C PRO A 43 10.12 20.95 1.15
N PHE A 44 9.21 21.81 0.70
CA PHE A 44 7.76 21.59 0.74
C PHE A 44 7.15 21.53 2.15
N VAL A 45 7.55 22.43 3.05
CA VAL A 45 6.89 22.61 4.36
C VAL A 45 5.38 22.79 4.16
N ASP A 46 4.58 22.24 5.06
CA ASP A 46 3.11 22.27 5.05
C ASP A 46 2.42 21.57 3.87
N HIS A 47 3.14 20.99 2.91
CA HIS A 47 2.55 20.15 1.87
C HIS A 47 2.32 18.73 2.37
N TRP A 48 1.29 18.09 1.82
CA TRP A 48 1.05 16.68 2.05
C TRP A 48 1.99 15.82 1.19
N ALA A 49 2.39 14.68 1.70
CA ALA A 49 3.34 13.78 1.06
C ALA A 49 3.03 12.33 1.42
N LEU A 50 3.48 11.40 0.61
CA LEU A 50 3.49 9.98 0.97
C LEU A 50 4.39 9.75 2.20
N PRO A 51 4.04 8.82 3.09
CA PRO A 51 4.97 8.34 4.10
C PRO A 51 6.25 7.84 3.46
N GLY A 52 7.38 8.33 3.91
CA GLY A 52 8.67 7.97 3.34
C GLY A 52 9.81 8.30 4.29
N GLY A 53 11.01 7.91 3.90
CA GLY A 53 12.22 8.17 4.67
C GLY A 53 13.48 7.77 3.93
N TRP A 54 14.60 8.21 4.49
CA TRP A 54 15.91 7.79 4.03
C TRP A 54 16.16 6.31 4.31
N ILE A 55 17.02 5.70 3.52
CA ILE A 55 17.58 4.38 3.82
C ILE A 55 18.60 4.57 4.95
N HIS A 56 18.45 3.84 6.03
CA HIS A 56 19.36 3.82 7.17
C HIS A 56 20.36 2.68 6.98
N VAL A 57 21.53 2.98 6.42
CA VAL A 57 22.52 1.96 6.03
C VAL A 57 23.03 1.10 7.18
N ASP A 58 22.93 1.58 8.42
CA ASP A 58 23.34 0.86 9.63
C ASP A 58 22.23 -0.02 10.22
N GLU A 59 20.97 0.17 9.81
CA GLU A 59 19.78 -0.49 10.37
C GLU A 59 19.05 -1.34 9.32
N ASP A 60 18.93 -0.81 8.11
CA ASP A 60 18.19 -1.44 7.02
C ASP A 60 19.08 -2.44 6.29
N THR A 61 18.81 -3.73 6.42
CA THR A 61 19.59 -4.79 5.74
C THR A 61 19.32 -4.83 4.23
N ASP A 62 18.13 -4.39 3.82
CA ASP A 62 17.68 -4.31 2.44
C ASP A 62 16.53 -3.29 2.28
N LEU A 63 16.04 -3.13 1.05
CA LEU A 63 14.96 -2.17 0.75
C LEU A 63 13.62 -2.56 1.38
N ASP A 64 13.34 -3.85 1.52
CA ASP A 64 12.11 -4.33 2.16
C ASP A 64 12.13 -4.02 3.66
N THR A 65 13.28 -4.14 4.30
CA THR A 65 13.47 -3.76 5.71
C THR A 65 13.26 -2.26 5.90
N ALA A 66 13.84 -1.42 5.03
CA ALA A 66 13.60 0.03 5.04
C ALA A 66 12.11 0.38 4.90
N ALA A 67 11.43 -0.27 3.95
CA ALA A 67 10.00 -0.05 3.73
C ALA A 67 9.15 -0.49 4.93
N ARG A 68 9.45 -1.64 5.53
CA ARG A 68 8.76 -2.13 6.75
C ARG A 68 8.98 -1.21 7.93
N ARG A 69 10.19 -0.71 8.14
CA ARG A 69 10.51 0.27 9.19
C ARG A 69 9.67 1.54 9.01
N VAL A 70 9.69 2.14 7.82
CA VAL A 70 8.89 3.35 7.54
C VAL A 70 7.40 3.10 7.78
N LEU A 71 6.87 1.94 7.37
CA LEU A 71 5.48 1.59 7.57
C LEU A 71 5.12 1.47 9.06
N SER A 72 5.91 0.70 9.82
CA SER A 72 5.70 0.49 11.25
C SER A 72 5.78 1.82 12.02
N ASP A 73 6.75 2.67 11.70
CA ASP A 73 6.92 3.98 12.33
C ASP A 73 5.69 4.89 12.15
N LYS A 74 5.00 4.78 11.00
CA LYS A 74 3.87 5.66 10.67
C LYS A 74 2.51 5.08 11.04
N THR A 75 2.36 3.76 11.02
CA THR A 75 1.07 3.09 11.23
C THR A 75 1.02 2.21 12.46
N GLY A 76 2.16 1.81 13.00
CA GLY A 76 2.25 0.79 14.05
C GLY A 76 1.89 -0.62 13.59
N VAL A 77 1.75 -0.86 12.27
CA VAL A 77 1.43 -2.16 11.70
C VAL A 77 2.71 -2.88 11.31
N GLU A 78 2.90 -4.11 11.78
CA GLU A 78 4.15 -4.86 11.59
C GLU A 78 4.15 -5.79 10.38
N THR A 79 3.02 -6.37 10.02
CA THR A 79 2.92 -7.38 8.97
C THR A 79 1.84 -7.12 7.92
N PRO A 80 1.82 -5.97 7.28
CA PRO A 80 0.86 -5.71 6.21
C PRO A 80 1.31 -6.36 4.91
N TYR A 81 0.41 -6.41 3.94
CA TYR A 81 0.84 -6.62 2.56
C TYR A 81 1.75 -5.46 2.13
N LEU A 82 2.95 -5.79 1.69
CA LEU A 82 3.97 -4.86 1.21
C LEU A 82 4.58 -5.40 -0.08
N GLU A 83 4.60 -4.59 -1.12
CA GLU A 83 5.15 -4.93 -2.43
C GLU A 83 5.88 -3.73 -3.02
N GLN A 84 7.06 -3.97 -3.57
CA GLN A 84 7.75 -2.94 -4.35
C GLN A 84 6.96 -2.61 -5.62
N LEU A 85 6.65 -1.33 -5.81
CA LEU A 85 5.95 -0.82 -6.99
C LEU A 85 6.92 -0.68 -8.16
N ARG A 86 7.79 0.30 -8.08
CA ARG A 86 8.90 0.59 -8.97
C ARG A 86 9.77 1.70 -8.41
N THR A 87 10.90 1.96 -9.05
CA THR A 87 11.76 3.10 -8.72
C THR A 87 11.39 4.32 -9.56
N PHE A 88 11.32 5.48 -8.91
CA PHE A 88 11.17 6.80 -9.52
C PHE A 88 12.48 7.55 -9.32
N GLY A 89 13.05 8.11 -10.39
CA GLY A 89 14.34 8.77 -10.28
C GLY A 89 14.50 9.88 -11.31
N GLY A 90 15.25 10.90 -10.93
CA GLY A 90 15.50 12.01 -11.83
C GLY A 90 16.04 13.26 -11.14
N LYS A 91 16.46 14.22 -11.96
CA LYS A 91 17.05 15.48 -11.49
C LYS A 91 16.00 16.46 -10.98
N SER A 92 14.78 16.41 -11.51
CA SER A 92 13.73 17.40 -11.26
C SER A 92 12.73 17.01 -10.20
N ARG A 93 12.80 15.78 -9.69
CA ARG A 93 11.85 15.29 -8.70
C ARG A 93 12.07 15.84 -7.28
N ASP A 94 13.29 16.22 -6.96
CA ASP A 94 13.67 16.77 -5.67
C ASP A 94 14.56 18.02 -5.88
N PRO A 95 14.19 19.19 -5.33
CA PRO A 95 14.98 20.40 -5.50
C PRO A 95 16.37 20.34 -4.86
N ARG A 96 16.62 19.39 -3.96
CA ARG A 96 17.94 19.21 -3.32
C ARG A 96 18.98 18.57 -4.23
N GLY A 97 18.54 17.89 -5.32
CA GLY A 97 19.44 17.29 -6.27
C GLY A 97 18.90 16.04 -6.96
N TRP A 98 19.78 15.35 -7.67
CA TRP A 98 19.43 14.09 -8.32
C TRP A 98 19.03 13.05 -7.26
N SER A 99 17.82 12.52 -7.36
CA SER A 99 17.29 11.62 -6.35
C SER A 99 16.54 10.45 -6.96
N LEU A 100 16.43 9.38 -6.19
CA LEU A 100 15.60 8.23 -6.49
C LEU A 100 14.75 7.85 -5.26
N SER A 101 13.55 7.39 -5.54
CA SER A 101 12.67 6.78 -4.56
C SER A 101 12.33 5.38 -4.99
N ILE A 102 12.55 4.43 -4.13
CA ILE A 102 12.04 3.06 -4.25
C ILE A 102 10.65 3.07 -3.65
N ALA A 103 9.63 3.09 -4.51
CA ALA A 103 8.25 3.16 -4.06
C ALA A 103 7.69 1.76 -3.76
N TYR A 104 6.92 1.67 -2.68
CA TYR A 104 6.21 0.47 -2.24
C TYR A 104 4.71 0.74 -2.12
N VAL A 105 3.93 -0.32 -2.28
CA VAL A 105 2.49 -0.34 -1.99
C VAL A 105 2.25 -1.19 -0.76
N ALA A 106 1.49 -0.65 0.18
CA ALA A 106 1.03 -1.38 1.36
C ALA A 106 -0.50 -1.37 1.43
N LEU A 107 -1.08 -2.51 1.83
CA LEU A 107 -2.50 -2.64 2.12
C LEU A 107 -2.65 -2.97 3.60
N ILE A 108 -3.41 -2.15 4.32
CA ILE A 108 -3.63 -2.35 5.75
C ILE A 108 -5.10 -2.20 6.10
N SER A 109 -5.53 -2.88 7.16
CA SER A 109 -6.83 -2.62 7.76
C SER A 109 -6.82 -1.28 8.49
N ALA A 110 -7.76 -0.38 8.16
CA ALA A 110 -7.87 0.91 8.85
C ALA A 110 -8.13 0.75 10.37
N HIS A 111 -8.69 -0.38 10.80
CA HIS A 111 -8.94 -0.70 12.22
C HIS A 111 -7.67 -1.03 12.99
N GLU A 112 -6.62 -1.49 12.32
CA GLU A 112 -5.34 -1.88 12.92
C GLU A 112 -4.35 -0.72 12.97
N ALA A 113 -4.54 0.28 12.11
CA ALA A 113 -3.64 1.40 11.99
C ALA A 113 -3.69 2.34 13.21
N ARG A 114 -2.54 2.58 13.82
CA ARG A 114 -2.34 3.60 14.85
C ARG A 114 -1.43 4.69 14.28
N LEU A 115 -2.04 5.73 13.69
CA LEU A 115 -1.31 6.79 13.03
C LEU A 115 -0.34 7.50 13.97
N ARG A 116 0.89 7.69 13.50
CA ARG A 116 1.98 8.37 14.21
C ARG A 116 2.61 9.41 13.31
N GLN A 117 2.73 10.64 13.78
CA GLN A 117 3.31 11.73 13.00
C GLN A 117 4.81 11.51 12.71
N GLY A 118 5.56 11.00 13.68
CA GLY A 118 7.02 10.92 13.59
C GLY A 118 7.69 12.33 13.67
N SER A 119 9.03 12.37 13.59
CA SER A 119 9.80 13.59 13.80
C SER A 119 9.70 14.63 12.69
N ASN A 120 9.39 14.21 11.45
CA ASN A 120 9.44 15.06 10.25
C ASN A 120 8.07 15.46 9.71
N ALA A 121 6.99 15.16 10.45
CA ALA A 121 5.63 15.48 10.06
C ALA A 121 4.92 16.29 11.14
N THR A 122 4.11 17.25 10.73
CA THR A 122 3.24 18.04 11.60
C THR A 122 1.86 17.44 11.74
N ASP A 123 1.46 16.60 10.78
CA ASP A 123 0.17 15.91 10.77
C ASP A 123 0.25 14.61 9.99
N VAL A 124 -0.71 13.70 10.21
CA VAL A 124 -0.89 12.45 9.47
C VAL A 124 -2.37 12.12 9.39
N ALA A 125 -2.87 11.87 8.17
CA ALA A 125 -4.28 11.65 7.95
C ALA A 125 -4.58 10.69 6.79
N TRP A 126 -5.73 10.02 6.89
CA TRP A 126 -6.32 9.30 5.78
C TRP A 126 -7.06 10.25 4.86
N TRP A 127 -6.74 10.19 3.57
CA TRP A 127 -7.37 10.97 2.52
C TRP A 127 -8.22 10.08 1.63
N SER A 128 -9.47 10.47 1.41
CA SER A 128 -10.36 9.74 0.51
C SER A 128 -9.91 9.85 -0.94
N ILE A 129 -10.01 8.74 -1.67
CA ILE A 129 -9.72 8.66 -3.09
C ILE A 129 -11.03 8.75 -3.85
N GLU A 130 -11.21 9.81 -4.63
CA GLU A 130 -12.37 10.04 -5.48
C GLU A 130 -12.00 9.80 -6.95
N GLY A 131 -12.56 8.75 -7.55
CA GLY A 131 -12.10 8.31 -8.86
C GLY A 131 -10.64 7.90 -8.83
N ASN A 132 -9.76 8.70 -9.44
CA ASN A 132 -8.30 8.49 -9.46
C ASN A 132 -7.54 9.54 -8.64
N GLU A 133 -8.24 10.46 -7.98
CA GLU A 133 -7.65 11.65 -7.40
C GLU A 133 -7.80 11.70 -5.87
N VAL A 134 -6.92 12.46 -5.26
CA VAL A 134 -7.01 12.90 -3.88
C VAL A 134 -7.08 14.43 -3.89
N ALA A 135 -7.99 14.99 -3.12
CA ALA A 135 -8.28 16.44 -3.14
C ALA A 135 -7.18 17.28 -2.45
N VAL A 136 -5.90 17.01 -2.75
CA VAL A 136 -4.75 17.72 -2.20
C VAL A 136 -3.55 17.67 -3.15
N LEU A 137 -2.78 18.77 -3.20
CA LEU A 137 -1.49 18.78 -3.89
C LEU A 137 -0.43 18.09 -3.02
N MET A 138 0.23 17.10 -3.59
CA MET A 138 1.32 16.40 -2.93
C MET A 138 2.67 17.05 -3.23
N ALA A 139 3.58 16.96 -2.28
CA ALA A 139 4.99 17.37 -2.44
C ALA A 139 5.71 16.46 -3.44
N PHE A 140 6.78 16.98 -4.03
CA PHE A 140 7.62 16.25 -4.97
C PHE A 140 6.83 15.71 -6.18
N ASP A 141 7.18 14.50 -6.62
CA ASP A 141 6.48 13.69 -7.62
C ASP A 141 5.53 12.65 -6.97
N HIS A 142 5.09 12.88 -5.74
CA HIS A 142 4.30 11.91 -4.97
C HIS A 142 2.92 11.65 -5.60
N SER A 143 2.36 12.60 -6.35
CA SER A 143 1.14 12.35 -7.13
C SER A 143 1.37 11.28 -8.21
N ASP A 144 2.52 11.29 -8.91
CA ASP A 144 2.84 10.28 -9.93
C ASP A 144 3.05 8.90 -9.31
N ILE A 145 3.68 8.85 -8.13
CA ILE A 145 3.85 7.60 -7.37
C ILE A 145 2.49 7.06 -6.95
N PHE A 146 1.63 7.91 -6.40
CA PHE A 146 0.26 7.55 -6.00
C PHE A 146 -0.56 7.01 -7.18
N HIS A 147 -0.61 7.71 -8.31
CA HIS A 147 -1.35 7.26 -9.49
C HIS A 147 -0.85 5.91 -10.01
N SER A 148 0.47 5.71 -10.04
CA SER A 148 1.07 4.43 -10.43
C SER A 148 0.68 3.30 -9.49
N ALA A 149 0.61 3.58 -8.18
CA ALA A 149 0.22 2.59 -7.18
C ALA A 149 -1.28 2.26 -7.25
N LEU A 150 -2.13 3.28 -7.44
CA LEU A 150 -3.58 3.08 -7.58
C LEU A 150 -3.93 2.27 -8.82
N ALA A 151 -3.28 2.55 -9.95
CA ALA A 151 -3.44 1.76 -11.18
C ALA A 151 -3.01 0.30 -10.93
N ARG A 152 -1.83 0.07 -10.33
CA ARG A 152 -1.34 -1.27 -9.97
C ARG A 152 -2.31 -2.02 -9.05
N LEU A 153 -2.87 -1.33 -8.04
CA LEU A 153 -3.84 -1.94 -7.13
C LEU A 153 -5.08 -2.42 -7.90
N ARG A 154 -5.68 -1.55 -8.72
CA ARG A 154 -6.89 -1.89 -9.49
C ARG A 154 -6.67 -3.02 -10.47
N ASP A 155 -5.56 -3.00 -11.20
CA ASP A 155 -5.20 -4.09 -12.12
C ASP A 155 -5.10 -5.42 -11.37
N LYS A 156 -4.40 -5.44 -10.22
CA LYS A 156 -4.21 -6.68 -9.46
C LYS A 156 -5.48 -7.18 -8.78
N VAL A 157 -6.38 -6.31 -8.35
CA VAL A 157 -7.63 -6.69 -7.69
C VAL A 157 -8.49 -7.58 -8.59
N GLU A 158 -8.49 -7.36 -9.88
CA GLU A 158 -9.30 -8.17 -10.81
C GLU A 158 -8.92 -9.67 -10.84
N TYR A 159 -7.67 -9.99 -10.52
CA TYR A 159 -7.16 -11.37 -10.66
C TYR A 159 -6.42 -11.89 -9.43
N SER A 160 -6.58 -11.26 -8.27
CA SER A 160 -5.85 -11.70 -7.07
C SER A 160 -6.66 -11.59 -5.78
N THR A 161 -6.15 -12.22 -4.73
CA THR A 161 -6.72 -12.19 -3.38
C THR A 161 -6.34 -10.95 -2.56
N LEU A 162 -5.63 -9.99 -3.17
CA LEU A 162 -5.11 -8.78 -2.52
C LEU A 162 -6.09 -8.03 -1.63
N PRO A 163 -7.37 -7.82 -2.02
CA PRO A 163 -8.32 -7.06 -1.21
C PRO A 163 -8.55 -7.60 0.20
N VAL A 164 -8.20 -8.87 0.47
CA VAL A 164 -8.31 -9.45 1.82
C VAL A 164 -7.48 -8.71 2.86
N HIS A 165 -6.35 -8.12 2.45
CA HIS A 165 -5.45 -7.37 3.33
C HIS A 165 -6.00 -6.00 3.78
N LEU A 166 -7.12 -5.56 3.20
CA LEU A 166 -7.84 -4.35 3.62
C LEU A 166 -8.90 -4.64 4.68
N LEU A 167 -9.13 -5.92 5.00
CA LEU A 167 -10.09 -6.37 5.99
C LEU A 167 -9.41 -6.68 7.32
N PRO A 168 -10.16 -6.60 8.45
CA PRO A 168 -9.68 -7.13 9.72
C PRO A 168 -9.48 -8.65 9.65
N GLU A 169 -8.78 -9.23 10.63
CA GLU A 169 -8.46 -10.68 10.67
C GLU A 169 -9.70 -11.57 10.46
N GLY A 170 -10.83 -11.20 11.06
CA GLY A 170 -12.11 -11.89 10.87
C GLY A 170 -13.07 -11.09 9.99
N PHE A 171 -13.60 -11.68 8.92
CA PHE A 171 -14.52 -11.03 7.99
C PHE A 171 -15.54 -12.01 7.41
N THR A 172 -16.65 -11.50 6.86
CA THR A 172 -17.63 -12.29 6.11
C THR A 172 -17.34 -12.25 4.62
N LEU A 173 -17.80 -13.23 3.86
CA LEU A 173 -17.69 -13.19 2.39
C LEU A 173 -18.45 -12.01 1.76
N GLY A 174 -19.45 -11.46 2.45
CA GLY A 174 -20.14 -10.25 2.02
C GLY A 174 -19.27 -9.01 2.15
N GLU A 175 -18.54 -8.89 3.25
CA GLU A 175 -17.57 -7.80 3.46
C GLU A 175 -16.43 -7.91 2.45
N LEU A 176 -15.90 -9.11 2.22
CA LEU A 176 -14.87 -9.34 1.22
C LEU A 176 -15.35 -8.92 -0.19
N GLN A 177 -16.56 -9.33 -0.60
CA GLN A 177 -17.16 -8.92 -1.86
C GLN A 177 -17.30 -7.39 -1.97
N SER A 178 -17.74 -6.75 -0.88
CA SER A 178 -17.87 -5.28 -0.84
C SER A 178 -16.54 -4.56 -1.04
N VAL A 179 -15.43 -5.12 -0.53
CA VAL A 179 -14.08 -4.56 -0.76
C VAL A 179 -13.71 -4.60 -2.23
N TYR A 180 -13.89 -5.76 -2.90
CA TYR A 180 -13.66 -5.88 -4.34
C TYR A 180 -14.51 -4.87 -5.13
N GLU A 181 -15.82 -4.81 -4.87
CA GLU A 181 -16.74 -3.89 -5.56
C GLU A 181 -16.36 -2.42 -5.39
N ARG A 182 -15.91 -2.03 -4.20
CA ARG A 182 -15.47 -0.64 -3.93
C ARG A 182 -14.19 -0.26 -4.69
N ILE A 183 -13.23 -1.16 -4.78
CA ILE A 183 -11.98 -0.88 -5.50
C ILE A 183 -12.21 -0.88 -7.01
N LEU A 184 -13.02 -1.83 -7.50
CA LEU A 184 -13.33 -1.97 -8.93
C LEU A 184 -14.36 -0.94 -9.44
N GLY A 185 -15.11 -0.31 -8.53
CA GLY A 185 -16.17 0.65 -8.89
C GLY A 185 -17.38 0.00 -9.58
N ARG A 186 -17.55 -1.33 -9.47
CA ARG A 186 -18.65 -2.08 -10.09
C ARG A 186 -19.16 -3.19 -9.18
N ARG A 187 -20.43 -3.57 -9.37
CA ARG A 187 -21.03 -4.71 -8.67
C ARG A 187 -20.52 -6.03 -9.23
N LEU A 188 -20.40 -7.02 -8.35
CA LEU A 188 -20.03 -8.39 -8.68
C LEU A 188 -21.23 -9.32 -8.45
N ASP A 189 -21.39 -10.33 -9.33
CA ASP A 189 -22.38 -11.39 -9.10
C ASP A 189 -21.98 -12.21 -7.86
N LYS A 190 -22.90 -12.30 -6.92
CA LYS A 190 -22.67 -12.92 -5.61
C LYS A 190 -22.30 -14.40 -5.71
N SER A 191 -22.96 -15.13 -6.64
CA SER A 191 -22.76 -16.56 -6.79
C SER A 191 -21.41 -16.85 -7.47
N ALA A 192 -21.09 -16.11 -8.52
CA ALA A 192 -19.81 -16.20 -9.20
C ALA A 192 -18.64 -15.82 -8.26
N PHE A 193 -18.78 -14.75 -7.48
CA PHE A 193 -17.78 -14.33 -6.51
C PHE A 193 -17.50 -15.43 -5.46
N ARG A 194 -18.55 -15.98 -4.85
CA ARG A 194 -18.42 -17.05 -3.85
C ARG A 194 -17.78 -18.32 -4.42
N LYS A 195 -18.15 -18.68 -5.64
CA LYS A 195 -17.52 -19.81 -6.33
C LYS A 195 -16.02 -19.61 -6.51
N ARG A 196 -15.59 -18.42 -6.95
CA ARG A 196 -14.15 -18.09 -7.09
C ARG A 196 -13.39 -18.10 -5.78
N VAL A 197 -13.98 -17.53 -4.73
CA VAL A 197 -13.36 -17.56 -3.39
C VAL A 197 -13.14 -19.00 -2.93
N ALA A 198 -14.13 -19.87 -3.15
CA ALA A 198 -14.03 -21.29 -2.82
C ALA A 198 -12.97 -22.03 -3.67
N GLU A 199 -12.91 -21.76 -4.96
CA GLU A 199 -11.92 -22.36 -5.88
C GLU A 199 -10.48 -21.91 -5.55
N ALA A 200 -10.31 -20.62 -5.22
CA ALA A 200 -9.00 -20.07 -4.84
C ALA A 200 -8.51 -20.54 -3.46
N ASP A 201 -9.42 -21.01 -2.61
CA ASP A 201 -9.14 -21.69 -1.33
C ASP A 201 -8.17 -20.93 -0.40
N PHE A 202 -8.23 -19.61 -0.38
CA PHE A 202 -7.34 -18.76 0.42
C PHE A 202 -7.90 -18.35 1.78
N VAL A 203 -9.19 -18.59 2.02
CA VAL A 203 -9.87 -18.30 3.30
C VAL A 203 -10.41 -19.56 3.93
N GLU A 204 -10.51 -19.57 5.26
CA GLU A 204 -11.13 -20.65 6.03
C GLU A 204 -12.18 -20.10 7.00
N PRO A 205 -13.26 -20.85 7.27
CA PRO A 205 -14.24 -20.44 8.26
C PRO A 205 -13.64 -20.47 9.66
N VAL A 206 -13.98 -19.49 10.48
CA VAL A 206 -13.68 -19.51 11.92
C VAL A 206 -14.77 -20.28 12.63
N PRO A 207 -14.47 -21.45 13.27
CA PRO A 207 -15.48 -22.30 13.87
C PRO A 207 -16.29 -21.57 14.96
N GLY A 208 -17.62 -21.62 14.86
CA GLY A 208 -18.53 -21.04 15.85
C GLY A 208 -18.66 -19.51 15.78
N GLU A 209 -17.91 -18.83 14.93
CA GLU A 209 -18.00 -17.38 14.79
C GLU A 209 -19.00 -16.98 13.70
N MET A 210 -20.03 -16.26 14.14
CA MET A 210 -21.05 -15.70 13.25
C MET A 210 -21.17 -14.20 13.49
N ARG A 211 -21.25 -13.41 12.43
CA ARG A 211 -21.51 -11.97 12.52
C ARG A 211 -22.95 -11.67 12.15
N ARG A 212 -23.63 -10.86 12.97
CA ARG A 212 -24.98 -10.40 12.64
C ARG A 212 -24.92 -9.49 11.43
N ALA A 213 -25.57 -9.91 10.33
CA ALA A 213 -25.89 -9.08 9.19
C ALA A 213 -27.39 -8.74 9.22
N SER A 214 -27.84 -7.82 8.36
CA SER A 214 -29.20 -7.26 8.38
C SER A 214 -30.33 -8.32 8.38
N ASN A 215 -30.15 -9.50 7.78
CA ASN A 215 -31.22 -10.49 7.64
C ASN A 215 -30.90 -11.90 8.18
N ARG A 216 -29.64 -12.34 8.11
CA ARG A 216 -29.21 -13.65 8.65
C ARG A 216 -27.78 -13.55 9.18
N PRO A 217 -27.44 -14.29 10.25
CA PRO A 217 -26.06 -14.41 10.70
C PRO A 217 -25.19 -14.93 9.55
N ALA A 218 -24.02 -14.31 9.36
CA ALA A 218 -23.05 -14.68 8.34
C ALA A 218 -21.83 -15.34 8.99
N GLN A 219 -21.36 -16.44 8.41
CA GLN A 219 -20.13 -17.10 8.83
C GLN A 219 -18.93 -16.14 8.72
N VAL A 220 -18.12 -16.09 9.77
CA VAL A 220 -16.85 -15.37 9.78
C VAL A 220 -15.75 -16.25 9.17
N TYR A 221 -14.92 -15.66 8.36
CA TYR A 221 -13.76 -16.28 7.71
C TYR A 221 -12.49 -15.53 8.11
N ARG A 222 -11.36 -16.19 7.97
CA ARG A 222 -10.03 -15.58 8.08
C ARG A 222 -9.12 -16.04 6.92
N LEU A 223 -8.06 -15.28 6.68
CA LEU A 223 -7.02 -15.67 5.73
C LEU A 223 -6.27 -16.91 6.23
N LYS A 224 -6.04 -17.90 5.38
CA LYS A 224 -5.20 -19.06 5.70
C LYS A 224 -3.74 -18.63 5.88
N LYS A 225 -3.13 -18.90 7.04
CA LYS A 225 -1.77 -18.44 7.43
C LYS A 225 -0.64 -18.83 6.47
N ALA A 226 -0.83 -19.85 5.65
CA ALA A 226 0.22 -20.39 4.77
C ALA A 226 0.22 -19.81 3.36
N ARG A 227 -0.61 -18.81 3.04
CA ARG A 227 -0.74 -18.34 1.65
C ARG A 227 -0.36 -16.86 1.49
N SER A 228 0.70 -16.66 0.71
CA SER A 228 0.96 -15.42 -0.04
C SER A 228 -0.22 -15.10 -0.96
N THR A 229 -0.27 -13.87 -1.47
CA THR A 229 -1.26 -13.46 -2.48
C THR A 229 -1.40 -14.52 -3.56
N THR A 230 -2.64 -15.01 -3.74
CA THR A 230 -2.97 -16.00 -4.77
C THR A 230 -3.58 -15.26 -5.96
N PHE A 231 -3.25 -15.72 -7.17
CA PHE A 231 -3.83 -15.21 -8.40
C PHE A 231 -4.95 -16.13 -8.86
N PHE A 232 -6.01 -15.55 -9.40
CA PHE A 232 -7.11 -16.29 -10.01
C PHE A 232 -6.76 -16.67 -11.45
N ASP A 233 -7.22 -17.83 -11.88
CA ASP A 233 -7.04 -18.27 -13.29
C ASP A 233 -7.84 -17.41 -14.29
N ARG A 234 -8.83 -16.67 -13.79
CA ARG A 234 -9.67 -15.75 -14.58
C ARG A 234 -10.00 -14.51 -13.75
N THR A 235 -10.22 -13.38 -14.41
CA THR A 235 -10.66 -12.13 -13.77
C THR A 235 -11.99 -12.28 -13.03
N ILE A 236 -12.14 -11.56 -11.94
CA ILE A 236 -13.36 -11.48 -11.11
C ILE A 236 -14.47 -10.71 -11.83
#